data_c97557f7d5f4650bec1b2f06061c0040
#
_entry.id   c97557f7d5f4650bec1b2f06061c0040
#
_cell.length_a   1.000
_cell.length_b   1.000
_cell.length_c   1.000
_cell.angle_alpha   90.00
_cell.angle_beta   90.00
_cell.angle_gamma   90.00
#
_symmetry.space_group_name_H-M   'P 1'
#
loop_
_entity.id
_entity.type
_entity.pdbx_description
1 polymer ?
#
loop_
_entity_poly.entity_id
_entity_poly.type
_entity_poly.pdbx_seq_one_letter_code
_entity_poly.pdbx_strand_id
1 'polypeptide(L)'
;MVTNQIGRTLGRVVDGIVRLFAASRINPNLLTFIGMAINALAAYLFAIASTARPDHFFRWAGGTVIVAGIFDLTDGSVARVTGRVTPFGGFFDSVMDRYSDLVLLIGLLVFYGRANRFGYVTMVAVAMIGSVMVSYARARAENLIASCKVGFLERPERVVLIIIGALFNRMEPVLWVIAVLSNLTVIHRVVHTWQETRKLVQQPPNS
;
A
#
# COMPACT_ATOMS: atom_id res chain seq x y z
N MET A 1 24.10 -7.53 -11.69
CA MET A 1 24.56 -6.28 -12.35
C MET A 1 23.41 -5.41 -12.86
N VAL A 2 22.40 -5.98 -13.51
CA VAL A 2 21.21 -5.28 -14.05
C VAL A 2 20.36 -4.62 -12.95
N THR A 3 20.12 -5.29 -11.83
CA THR A 3 19.29 -4.80 -10.69
C THR A 3 19.87 -3.52 -10.05
N ASN A 4 21.21 -3.40 -9.99
CA ASN A 4 21.88 -2.21 -9.46
C ASN A 4 21.82 -1.00 -10.42
N GLN A 5 21.69 -1.23 -11.73
CA GLN A 5 21.54 -0.14 -12.70
C GLN A 5 20.10 0.38 -12.71
N ILE A 6 19.10 -0.51 -12.66
CA ILE A 6 17.68 -0.13 -12.60
C ILE A 6 17.42 0.67 -11.31
N GLY A 7 17.93 0.22 -10.16
CA GLY A 7 17.79 0.93 -8.90
C GLY A 7 18.43 2.33 -8.92
N ARG A 8 19.61 2.50 -9.53
CA ARG A 8 20.28 3.81 -9.68
C ARG A 8 19.56 4.75 -10.65
N THR A 9 18.94 4.23 -11.70
CA THR A 9 18.19 5.05 -12.66
C THR A 9 16.88 5.51 -12.06
N LEU A 10 16.16 4.61 -11.39
CA LEU A 10 14.93 4.92 -10.66
C LEU A 10 15.20 5.95 -9.54
N GLY A 11 16.27 5.77 -8.77
CA GLY A 11 16.70 6.72 -7.76
C GLY A 11 16.96 8.12 -8.33
N ARG A 12 17.67 8.23 -9.46
CA ARG A 12 17.92 9.52 -10.11
C ARG A 12 16.66 10.22 -10.59
N VAL A 13 15.69 9.48 -11.11
CA VAL A 13 14.39 10.04 -11.53
C VAL A 13 13.61 10.56 -10.31
N VAL A 14 13.53 9.76 -9.25
CA VAL A 14 12.89 10.16 -7.98
C VAL A 14 13.60 11.39 -7.40
N ASP A 15 14.92 11.41 -7.34
CA ASP A 15 15.70 12.56 -6.86
C ASP A 15 15.46 13.83 -7.68
N GLY A 16 15.30 13.70 -9.01
CA GLY A 16 14.97 14.83 -9.89
C GLY A 16 13.57 15.39 -9.57
N ILE A 17 12.59 14.53 -9.37
CA ILE A 17 11.23 14.89 -9.01
C ILE A 17 11.20 15.53 -7.61
N VAL A 18 11.92 14.96 -6.65
CA VAL A 18 12.04 15.49 -5.28
C VAL A 18 12.62 16.91 -5.30
N ARG A 19 13.70 17.17 -6.08
CA ARG A 19 14.29 18.51 -6.21
C ARG A 19 13.31 19.50 -6.82
N LEU A 20 12.56 19.10 -7.84
CA LEU A 20 11.54 19.94 -8.48
C LEU A 20 10.46 20.35 -7.49
N PHE A 21 9.91 19.40 -6.75
CA PHE A 21 8.87 19.67 -5.74
C PHE A 21 9.41 20.42 -4.51
N ALA A 22 10.63 20.13 -4.09
CA ALA A 22 11.29 20.88 -3.00
C ALA A 22 11.50 22.35 -3.38
N ALA A 23 11.91 22.62 -4.62
CA ALA A 23 12.08 23.99 -5.15
C ALA A 23 10.75 24.75 -5.27
N SER A 24 9.66 24.05 -5.60
CA SER A 24 8.32 24.67 -5.74
C SER A 24 7.63 24.99 -4.41
N ARG A 25 8.25 24.67 -3.26
CA ARG A 25 7.69 24.86 -1.91
C ARG A 25 6.31 24.21 -1.67
N ILE A 26 5.93 23.21 -2.48
CA ILE A 26 4.67 22.49 -2.34
C ILE A 26 4.63 21.82 -0.96
N ASN A 27 3.44 21.82 -0.34
CA ASN A 27 3.22 21.14 0.94
C ASN A 27 3.29 19.62 0.72
N PRO A 28 4.13 18.85 1.47
CA PRO A 28 4.20 17.39 1.36
C PRO A 28 2.83 16.71 1.49
N ASN A 29 1.97 17.17 2.40
CA ASN A 29 0.63 16.62 2.58
C ASN A 29 -0.26 16.77 1.34
N LEU A 30 -0.01 17.79 0.50
CA LEU A 30 -0.71 17.92 -0.78
C LEU A 30 -0.25 16.86 -1.77
N LEU A 31 1.03 16.50 -1.77
CA LEU A 31 1.55 15.41 -2.62
C LEU A 31 0.94 14.06 -2.23
N THR A 32 0.86 13.78 -0.93
CA THR A 32 0.17 12.59 -0.39
C THR A 32 -1.29 12.55 -0.85
N PHE A 33 -2.01 13.68 -0.75
CA PHE A 33 -3.41 13.76 -1.21
C PHE A 33 -3.54 13.56 -2.72
N ILE A 34 -2.63 14.13 -3.53
CA ILE A 34 -2.60 13.92 -4.98
C ILE A 34 -2.34 12.45 -5.30
N GLY A 35 -1.41 11.80 -4.63
CA GLY A 35 -1.15 10.36 -4.77
C GLY A 35 -2.41 9.52 -4.53
N MET A 36 -3.15 9.82 -3.46
CA MET A 36 -4.44 9.18 -3.17
C MET A 36 -5.48 9.45 -4.27
N ALA A 37 -5.59 10.69 -4.77
CA ALA A 37 -6.52 11.03 -5.85
C ALA A 37 -6.17 10.28 -7.16
N ILE A 38 -4.88 10.10 -7.46
CA ILE A 38 -4.43 9.30 -8.61
C ILE A 38 -4.79 7.81 -8.40
N ASN A 39 -4.68 7.27 -7.18
CA ASN A 39 -5.15 5.92 -6.87
C ASN A 39 -6.68 5.79 -7.03
N ALA A 40 -7.44 6.82 -6.69
CA ALA A 40 -8.89 6.84 -6.95
C ALA A 40 -9.21 6.81 -8.45
N LEU A 41 -8.41 7.50 -9.28
CA LEU A 41 -8.51 7.39 -10.74
C LEU A 41 -8.19 5.98 -11.23
N ALA A 42 -7.16 5.33 -10.70
CA ALA A 42 -6.84 3.95 -11.04
C ALA A 42 -7.98 2.99 -10.66
N ALA A 43 -8.57 3.17 -9.48
CA ALA A 43 -9.74 2.42 -9.04
C ALA A 43 -10.96 2.61 -9.97
N TYR A 44 -11.18 3.83 -10.41
CA TYR A 44 -12.22 4.12 -11.40
C TYR A 44 -11.97 3.37 -12.72
N LEU A 45 -10.71 3.38 -13.21
CA LEU A 45 -10.35 2.62 -14.42
C LEU A 45 -10.58 1.11 -14.25
N PHE A 46 -10.27 0.52 -13.09
CA PHE A 46 -10.65 -0.86 -12.79
C PHE A 46 -12.17 -1.05 -12.82
N ALA A 47 -12.91 -0.16 -12.15
CA ALA A 47 -14.36 -0.27 -12.02
C ALA A 47 -15.10 -0.23 -13.35
N ILE A 48 -14.65 0.61 -14.30
CA ILE A 48 -15.31 0.78 -15.63
C ILE A 48 -14.79 -0.18 -16.69
N ALA A 49 -13.76 -0.98 -16.38
CA ALA A 49 -13.18 -1.92 -17.34
C ALA A 49 -14.25 -2.83 -17.95
N SER A 50 -14.07 -3.17 -19.22
CA SER A 50 -14.93 -4.12 -19.91
C SER A 50 -14.81 -5.50 -19.27
N THR A 51 -15.93 -6.11 -18.91
CA THR A 51 -15.93 -7.47 -18.33
C THR A 51 -15.56 -8.55 -19.33
N ALA A 52 -15.72 -8.28 -20.64
CA ALA A 52 -15.33 -9.20 -21.71
C ALA A 52 -13.83 -9.08 -22.09
N ARG A 53 -13.27 -7.88 -22.04
CA ARG A 53 -11.86 -7.59 -22.38
C ARG A 53 -11.30 -6.52 -21.46
N PRO A 54 -10.90 -6.85 -20.23
CA PRO A 54 -10.43 -5.87 -19.25
C PRO A 54 -9.03 -5.32 -19.53
N ASP A 55 -8.22 -5.99 -20.36
CA ASP A 55 -6.78 -5.82 -20.52
C ASP A 55 -6.35 -4.36 -20.71
N HIS A 56 -7.05 -3.62 -21.56
CA HIS A 56 -6.69 -2.25 -21.87
C HIS A 56 -6.83 -1.33 -20.63
N PHE A 57 -8.00 -1.36 -19.98
CA PHE A 57 -8.25 -0.56 -18.80
C PHE A 57 -7.41 -0.99 -17.60
N PHE A 58 -7.15 -2.29 -17.44
CA PHE A 58 -6.29 -2.80 -16.38
C PHE A 58 -4.85 -2.32 -16.54
N ARG A 59 -4.30 -2.30 -17.77
CA ARG A 59 -2.96 -1.75 -18.03
C ARG A 59 -2.89 -0.26 -17.73
N TRP A 60 -3.90 0.51 -18.12
CA TRP A 60 -3.98 1.93 -17.77
C TRP A 60 -4.08 2.13 -16.26
N ALA A 61 -4.93 1.37 -15.57
CA ALA A 61 -5.01 1.40 -14.12
C ALA A 61 -3.66 1.07 -13.47
N GLY A 62 -2.97 0.01 -13.91
CA GLY A 62 -1.65 -0.35 -13.42
C GLY A 62 -0.61 0.75 -13.63
N GLY A 63 -0.60 1.39 -14.80
CA GLY A 63 0.24 2.56 -15.09
C GLY A 63 -0.09 3.74 -14.16
N THR A 64 -1.37 3.98 -13.90
CA THR A 64 -1.84 5.03 -12.98
C THR A 64 -1.40 4.74 -11.53
N VAL A 65 -1.43 3.48 -11.07
CA VAL A 65 -0.92 3.08 -9.74
C VAL A 65 0.58 3.32 -9.64
N ILE A 66 1.36 3.05 -10.71
CA ILE A 66 2.80 3.37 -10.73
C ILE A 66 3.03 4.87 -10.53
N VAL A 67 2.27 5.71 -11.23
CA VAL A 67 2.36 7.17 -11.07
C VAL A 67 2.01 7.58 -9.64
N ALA A 68 0.92 7.05 -9.06
CA ALA A 68 0.57 7.30 -7.67
C ALA A 68 1.70 6.92 -6.69
N GLY A 69 2.34 5.75 -6.90
CA GLY A 69 3.47 5.30 -6.11
C GLY A 69 4.69 6.23 -6.16
N ILE A 70 4.92 6.91 -7.30
CA ILE A 70 5.99 7.92 -7.41
C ILE A 70 5.68 9.12 -6.49
N PHE A 71 4.42 9.59 -6.45
CA PHE A 71 4.01 10.67 -5.55
C PHE A 71 4.18 10.28 -4.08
N ASP A 72 3.79 9.06 -3.73
CA ASP A 72 3.92 8.48 -2.40
C ASP A 72 5.40 8.38 -1.93
N LEU A 73 6.32 7.97 -2.80
CA LEU A 73 7.75 7.96 -2.50
C LEU A 73 8.36 9.37 -2.40
N THR A 74 7.73 10.33 -3.04
CA THR A 74 8.26 11.69 -3.18
C THR A 74 7.88 12.57 -2.00
N ASP A 75 6.66 12.47 -1.46
CA ASP A 75 6.14 13.34 -0.40
C ASP A 75 6.98 13.27 0.89
N GLY A 76 7.28 12.06 1.38
CA GLY A 76 8.17 11.86 2.52
C GLY A 76 9.61 12.32 2.26
N SER A 77 10.09 12.18 1.02
CA SER A 77 11.42 12.66 0.62
C SER A 77 11.48 14.18 0.55
N VAL A 78 10.44 14.83 0.00
CA VAL A 78 10.31 16.30 0.00
C VAL A 78 10.21 16.82 1.43
N ALA A 79 9.44 16.19 2.31
CA ALA A 79 9.33 16.58 3.71
C ALA A 79 10.71 16.58 4.41
N ARG A 80 11.52 15.53 4.19
CA ARG A 80 12.87 15.41 4.75
C ARG A 80 13.83 16.49 4.19
N VAL A 81 13.86 16.67 2.88
CA VAL A 81 14.77 17.63 2.22
C VAL A 81 14.42 19.09 2.58
N THR A 82 13.12 19.38 2.75
CA THR A 82 12.65 20.75 3.09
C THR A 82 12.60 21.04 4.59
N GLY A 83 12.93 20.06 5.45
CA GLY A 83 12.84 20.19 6.91
C GLY A 83 11.41 20.32 7.42
N ARG A 84 10.39 19.88 6.65
CA ARG A 84 8.96 19.98 6.98
C ARG A 84 8.37 18.67 7.50
N VAL A 85 9.19 17.82 8.10
CA VAL A 85 8.71 16.60 8.75
C VAL A 85 7.92 16.99 9.99
N THR A 86 6.66 16.54 10.07
CA THR A 86 5.78 16.78 11.21
C THR A 86 5.11 15.49 11.67
N PRO A 87 4.77 15.35 12.98
CA PRO A 87 4.01 14.20 13.47
C PRO A 87 2.65 14.06 12.75
N PHE A 88 1.97 15.17 12.47
CA PHE A 88 0.72 15.17 11.73
C PHE A 88 0.92 14.70 10.28
N GLY A 89 2.00 15.09 9.62
CA GLY A 89 2.32 14.63 8.26
C GLY A 89 2.45 13.11 8.19
N GLY A 90 3.20 12.49 9.12
CA GLY A 90 3.32 11.04 9.19
C GLY A 90 2.01 10.31 9.53
N PHE A 91 1.17 10.91 10.39
CA PHE A 91 -0.17 10.40 10.63
C PHE A 91 -1.05 10.49 9.38
N PHE A 92 -1.08 11.65 8.72
CA PHE A 92 -1.88 11.91 7.52
C PHE A 92 -1.50 10.97 6.38
N ASP A 93 -0.20 10.85 6.09
CA ASP A 93 0.35 9.88 5.13
C ASP A 93 -0.14 8.46 5.43
N SER A 94 0.02 8.03 6.68
CA SER A 94 -0.45 6.72 7.12
C SER A 94 -1.95 6.50 6.88
N VAL A 95 -2.80 7.52 7.05
CA VAL A 95 -4.24 7.42 6.80
C VAL A 95 -4.53 7.36 5.30
N MET A 96 -3.90 8.24 4.51
CA MET A 96 -4.08 8.28 3.05
C MET A 96 -3.63 6.98 2.39
N ASP A 97 -2.59 6.36 2.91
CA ASP A 97 -2.12 5.03 2.50
C ASP A 97 -3.21 3.96 2.58
N ARG A 98 -3.95 3.93 3.70
CA ARG A 98 -5.04 2.95 3.89
C ARG A 98 -6.21 3.25 2.98
N TYR A 99 -6.55 4.53 2.79
CA TYR A 99 -7.57 4.91 1.82
C TYR A 99 -7.16 4.52 0.40
N SER A 100 -5.91 4.74 0.00
CA SER A 100 -5.39 4.35 -1.33
C SER A 100 -5.53 2.84 -1.56
N ASP A 101 -5.10 2.00 -0.61
CA ASP A 101 -5.24 0.55 -0.69
C ASP A 101 -6.71 0.13 -0.84
N LEU A 102 -7.59 0.69 0.00
CA LEU A 102 -9.02 0.36 -0.02
C LEU A 102 -9.70 0.79 -1.31
N VAL A 103 -9.42 2.00 -1.79
CA VAL A 103 -10.02 2.54 -3.01
C VAL A 103 -9.65 1.69 -4.23
N LEU A 104 -8.39 1.26 -4.35
CA LEU A 104 -7.96 0.35 -5.41
C LEU A 104 -8.74 -0.99 -5.36
N LEU A 105 -8.87 -1.57 -4.18
CA LEU A 105 -9.61 -2.81 -4.00
C LEU A 105 -11.12 -2.62 -4.24
N ILE A 106 -11.70 -1.47 -3.89
CA ILE A 106 -13.09 -1.13 -4.22
C ILE A 106 -13.30 -1.09 -5.75
N GLY A 107 -12.35 -0.51 -6.51
CA GLY A 107 -12.41 -0.54 -7.97
C GLY A 107 -12.49 -1.97 -8.53
N LEU A 108 -11.67 -2.87 -8.01
CA LEU A 108 -11.70 -4.30 -8.36
C LEU A 108 -12.98 -4.99 -7.89
N LEU A 109 -13.49 -4.66 -6.70
CA LEU A 109 -14.75 -5.19 -6.18
C LEU A 109 -15.93 -4.84 -7.11
N VAL A 110 -16.00 -3.58 -7.55
CA VAL A 110 -17.01 -3.14 -8.51
C VAL A 110 -16.85 -3.88 -9.84
N PHE A 111 -15.63 -4.03 -10.36
CA PHE A 111 -15.38 -4.79 -11.60
C PHE A 111 -15.88 -6.23 -11.51
N TYR A 112 -15.49 -6.98 -10.47
CA TYR A 112 -15.92 -8.37 -10.31
C TYR A 112 -17.41 -8.51 -10.00
N GLY A 113 -18.02 -7.53 -9.31
CA GLY A 113 -19.47 -7.46 -9.11
C GLY A 113 -20.21 -7.30 -10.44
N ARG A 114 -19.76 -6.39 -11.33
CA ARG A 114 -20.31 -6.21 -12.68
C ARG A 114 -20.10 -7.44 -13.59
N ALA A 115 -19.01 -8.18 -13.36
CA ALA A 115 -18.72 -9.41 -14.06
C ALA A 115 -19.53 -10.64 -13.52
N ASN A 116 -20.38 -10.46 -12.51
CA ASN A 116 -21.12 -11.52 -11.80
C ASN A 116 -20.19 -12.61 -11.22
N ARG A 117 -18.97 -12.26 -10.84
CA ARG A 117 -17.96 -13.20 -10.31
C ARG A 117 -17.89 -13.11 -8.77
N PHE A 118 -18.94 -13.53 -8.10
CA PHE A 118 -19.13 -13.38 -6.64
C PHE A 118 -17.99 -13.98 -5.80
N GLY A 119 -17.36 -15.08 -6.24
CA GLY A 119 -16.17 -15.63 -5.57
C GLY A 119 -15.01 -14.63 -5.48
N TYR A 120 -14.78 -13.86 -6.54
CA TYR A 120 -13.74 -12.80 -6.53
C TYR A 120 -14.18 -11.56 -5.77
N VAL A 121 -15.48 -11.23 -5.74
CA VAL A 121 -16.00 -10.18 -4.85
C VAL A 121 -15.68 -10.51 -3.39
N THR A 122 -15.93 -11.76 -2.98
CA THR A 122 -15.56 -12.24 -1.64
C THR A 122 -14.05 -12.17 -1.41
N MET A 123 -13.23 -12.60 -2.39
CA MET A 123 -11.76 -12.50 -2.29
C MET A 123 -11.28 -11.07 -2.10
N VAL A 124 -11.82 -10.12 -2.86
CA VAL A 124 -11.48 -8.70 -2.70
C VAL A 124 -11.87 -8.22 -1.30
N ALA A 125 -13.06 -8.58 -0.80
CA ALA A 125 -13.49 -8.20 0.54
C ALA A 125 -12.54 -8.76 1.62
N VAL A 126 -12.11 -10.03 1.51
CA VAL A 126 -11.13 -10.64 2.41
C VAL A 126 -9.77 -9.95 2.31
N ALA A 127 -9.34 -9.57 1.10
CA ALA A 127 -8.11 -8.80 0.89
C ALA A 127 -8.19 -7.40 1.52
N MET A 128 -9.36 -6.73 1.43
CA MET A 128 -9.59 -5.42 2.08
C MET A 128 -9.47 -5.53 3.60
N ILE A 129 -10.12 -6.51 4.21
CA ILE A 129 -10.03 -6.75 5.66
C ILE A 129 -8.57 -6.98 6.05
N GLY A 130 -7.88 -7.91 5.39
CA GLY A 130 -6.48 -8.21 5.64
C GLY A 130 -5.58 -6.98 5.52
N SER A 131 -5.75 -6.17 4.46
CA SER A 131 -4.95 -4.97 4.21
C SER A 131 -5.04 -3.93 5.32
N VAL A 132 -6.26 -3.68 5.83
CA VAL A 132 -6.48 -2.76 6.96
C VAL A 132 -5.92 -3.35 8.25
N MET A 133 -6.24 -4.62 8.52
CA MET A 133 -5.85 -5.30 9.75
C MET A 133 -4.33 -5.48 9.90
N VAL A 134 -3.60 -5.67 8.81
CA VAL A 134 -2.12 -5.67 8.84
C VAL A 134 -1.59 -4.37 9.45
N SER A 135 -2.05 -3.24 8.95
CA SER A 135 -1.61 -1.93 9.44
C SER A 135 -2.09 -1.64 10.87
N TYR A 136 -3.35 -1.97 11.16
CA TYR A 136 -3.95 -1.78 12.48
C TYR A 136 -3.25 -2.63 13.55
N ALA A 137 -3.03 -3.91 13.28
CA ALA A 137 -2.37 -4.82 14.21
C ALA A 137 -0.95 -4.34 14.55
N ARG A 138 -0.18 -3.86 13.55
CA ARG A 138 1.13 -3.26 13.79
C ARG A 138 1.06 -2.03 14.69
N ALA A 139 0.20 -1.07 14.36
CA ALA A 139 0.08 0.17 15.12
C ALA A 139 -0.36 -0.09 16.58
N ARG A 140 -1.22 -1.09 16.81
CA ARG A 140 -1.64 -1.49 18.16
C ARG A 140 -0.56 -2.26 18.90
N ALA A 141 0.16 -3.16 18.21
CA ALA A 141 1.26 -3.92 18.79
C ALA A 141 2.40 -3.02 19.26
N GLU A 142 2.79 -2.03 18.46
CA GLU A 142 3.87 -1.08 18.76
C GLU A 142 3.55 -0.14 19.95
N ASN A 143 2.30 -0.14 20.45
CA ASN A 143 1.97 0.47 21.73
C ASN A 143 2.24 -0.44 22.95
N LEU A 144 2.45 -1.74 22.74
CA LEU A 144 2.65 -2.75 23.79
C LEU A 144 4.09 -3.30 23.80
N ILE A 145 4.73 -3.36 22.64
CA ILE A 145 6.06 -3.91 22.42
C ILE A 145 6.91 -2.92 21.59
N ALA A 146 8.21 -3.00 21.71
CA ALA A 146 9.15 -2.06 21.10
C ALA A 146 9.08 -2.02 19.54
N SER A 147 8.74 -3.13 18.89
CA SER A 147 8.63 -3.22 17.42
C SER A 147 7.83 -4.44 16.98
N CYS A 148 7.01 -4.28 15.94
CA CYS A 148 6.24 -5.36 15.32
C CYS A 148 6.50 -5.40 13.79
N LYS A 149 7.76 -5.65 13.39
CA LYS A 149 8.18 -5.74 11.98
C LYS A 149 8.16 -7.18 11.47
N VAL A 150 7.09 -7.90 11.78
CA VAL A 150 6.89 -9.28 11.32
C VAL A 150 5.72 -9.34 10.33
N GLY A 151 5.77 -10.29 9.40
CA GLY A 151 4.72 -10.53 8.42
C GLY A 151 5.29 -10.93 7.06
N PHE A 152 4.40 -11.32 6.16
CA PHE A 152 4.73 -11.81 4.81
C PHE A 152 4.39 -10.80 3.72
N LEU A 153 3.45 -9.88 3.99
CA LEU A 153 2.96 -8.93 3.00
C LEU A 153 2.62 -7.59 3.68
N GLU A 154 3.44 -6.60 3.44
CA GLU A 154 3.20 -5.22 3.85
C GLU A 154 2.57 -4.42 2.69
N ARG A 155 2.41 -3.10 2.83
CA ARG A 155 1.78 -2.25 1.82
C ARG A 155 2.57 -2.20 0.49
N PRO A 156 3.90 -2.00 0.49
CA PRO A 156 4.65 -1.90 -0.76
C PRO A 156 4.50 -3.15 -1.64
N GLU A 157 4.56 -4.34 -1.03
CA GLU A 157 4.43 -5.61 -1.75
C GLU A 157 3.03 -5.76 -2.34
N ARG A 158 1.96 -5.33 -1.61
CA ARG A 158 0.59 -5.36 -2.14
C ARG A 158 0.43 -4.46 -3.36
N VAL A 159 0.94 -3.23 -3.29
CA VAL A 159 0.89 -2.29 -4.41
C VAL A 159 1.60 -2.85 -5.64
N VAL A 160 2.81 -3.41 -5.45
CA VAL A 160 3.57 -4.07 -6.53
C VAL A 160 2.80 -5.25 -7.12
N LEU A 161 2.17 -6.08 -6.30
CA LEU A 161 1.34 -7.20 -6.76
C LEU A 161 0.14 -6.72 -7.59
N ILE A 162 -0.55 -5.66 -7.17
CA ILE A 162 -1.66 -5.06 -7.93
C ILE A 162 -1.16 -4.53 -9.28
N ILE A 163 -0.02 -3.85 -9.31
CA ILE A 163 0.61 -3.37 -10.56
C ILE A 163 0.89 -4.55 -11.50
N ILE A 164 1.54 -5.61 -10.99
CA ILE A 164 1.84 -6.81 -11.78
C ILE A 164 0.54 -7.44 -12.30
N GLY A 165 -0.45 -7.64 -11.43
CA GLY A 165 -1.75 -8.20 -11.81
C GLY A 165 -2.46 -7.40 -12.90
N ALA A 166 -2.37 -6.06 -12.83
CA ALA A 166 -2.97 -5.15 -13.79
C ALA A 166 -2.24 -5.16 -15.14
N LEU A 167 -0.91 -5.03 -15.14
CA LEU A 167 -0.11 -4.95 -16.36
C LEU A 167 -0.12 -6.26 -17.16
N PHE A 168 -0.10 -7.40 -16.48
CA PHE A 168 -0.03 -8.72 -17.09
C PHE A 168 -1.41 -9.41 -17.20
N ASN A 169 -2.49 -8.71 -16.86
CA ASN A 169 -3.85 -9.26 -16.83
C ASN A 169 -3.95 -10.56 -16.01
N ARG A 170 -3.31 -10.56 -14.83
CA ARG A 170 -3.24 -11.67 -13.88
C ARG A 170 -3.78 -11.26 -12.50
N MET A 171 -4.87 -10.48 -12.48
CA MET A 171 -5.41 -9.95 -11.22
C MET A 171 -5.98 -11.06 -10.31
N GLU A 172 -6.56 -12.09 -10.89
CA GLU A 172 -7.18 -13.18 -10.12
C GLU A 172 -6.20 -13.90 -9.18
N PRO A 173 -5.05 -14.43 -9.65
CA PRO A 173 -4.05 -15.02 -8.75
C PRO A 173 -3.47 -14.00 -7.77
N VAL A 174 -3.32 -12.74 -8.16
CA VAL A 174 -2.83 -11.68 -7.29
C VAL A 174 -3.79 -11.45 -6.11
N LEU A 175 -5.10 -11.43 -6.35
CA LEU A 175 -6.09 -11.29 -5.28
C LEU A 175 -6.04 -12.44 -4.27
N TRP A 176 -5.82 -13.68 -4.74
CA TRP A 176 -5.61 -14.83 -3.86
C TRP A 176 -4.39 -14.64 -2.98
N VAL A 177 -3.27 -14.23 -3.57
CA VAL A 177 -2.02 -13.98 -2.82
C VAL A 177 -2.23 -12.88 -1.77
N ILE A 178 -2.86 -11.77 -2.15
CA ILE A 178 -3.11 -10.66 -1.21
C ILE A 178 -4.06 -11.11 -0.10
N ALA A 179 -5.18 -11.77 -0.44
CA ALA A 179 -6.16 -12.21 0.54
C ALA A 179 -5.55 -13.18 1.57
N VAL A 180 -4.77 -14.15 1.12
CA VAL A 180 -4.16 -15.15 2.00
C VAL A 180 -3.02 -14.54 2.81
N LEU A 181 -2.02 -13.92 2.16
CA LEU A 181 -0.81 -13.47 2.84
C LEU A 181 -1.05 -12.28 3.77
N SER A 182 -2.00 -11.37 3.46
CA SER A 182 -2.35 -10.29 4.39
C SER A 182 -2.96 -10.86 5.67
N ASN A 183 -3.89 -11.80 5.59
CA ASN A 183 -4.51 -12.37 6.79
C ASN A 183 -3.52 -13.25 7.58
N LEU A 184 -2.63 -14.00 6.92
CA LEU A 184 -1.53 -14.70 7.59
C LEU A 184 -0.58 -13.73 8.30
N THR A 185 -0.31 -12.56 7.70
CA THR A 185 0.48 -11.50 8.34
C THR A 185 -0.18 -10.99 9.62
N VAL A 186 -1.51 -10.82 9.62
CA VAL A 186 -2.26 -10.42 10.82
C VAL A 186 -2.11 -11.47 11.92
N ILE A 187 -2.32 -12.75 11.59
CA ILE A 187 -2.14 -13.85 12.55
C ILE A 187 -0.72 -13.85 13.11
N HIS A 188 0.30 -13.74 12.26
CA HIS A 188 1.68 -13.69 12.68
C HIS A 188 1.96 -12.52 13.65
N ARG A 189 1.41 -11.32 13.37
CA ARG A 189 1.53 -10.15 14.26
C ARG A 189 0.86 -10.36 15.61
N VAL A 190 -0.31 -10.98 15.64
CA VAL A 190 -1.02 -11.31 16.89
C VAL A 190 -0.22 -12.29 17.71
N VAL A 191 0.28 -13.36 17.11
CA VAL A 191 1.10 -14.38 17.80
C VAL A 191 2.41 -13.78 18.31
N HIS A 192 3.09 -13.00 17.49
CA HIS A 192 4.33 -12.31 17.88
C HIS A 192 4.11 -11.36 19.06
N THR A 193 3.07 -10.53 19.00
CA THR A 193 2.73 -9.60 20.08
C THR A 193 2.40 -10.35 21.38
N TRP A 194 1.65 -11.44 21.30
CA TRP A 194 1.34 -12.28 22.47
C TRP A 194 2.62 -12.87 23.10
N GLN A 195 3.56 -13.36 22.28
CA GLN A 195 4.83 -13.91 22.78
C GLN A 195 5.69 -12.84 23.46
N GLU A 196 5.82 -11.67 22.85
CA GLU A 196 6.63 -10.58 23.41
C GLU A 196 6.03 -10.00 24.69
N THR A 197 4.72 -9.78 24.73
CA THR A 197 4.06 -9.29 25.97
C THR A 197 4.16 -10.30 27.11
N ARG A 198 4.12 -11.59 26.81
CA ARG A 198 4.31 -12.64 27.83
C ARG A 198 5.72 -12.61 28.43
N LYS A 199 6.75 -12.34 27.64
CA LYS A 199 8.13 -12.17 28.13
C LYS A 199 8.25 -10.97 29.09
N LEU A 200 7.58 -9.85 28.75
CA LEU A 200 7.60 -8.65 29.59
C LEU A 200 6.97 -8.89 30.97
N VAL A 201 5.90 -9.68 31.06
CA VAL A 201 5.25 -10.02 32.31
C VAL A 201 6.10 -10.97 33.16
N GLN A 202 6.95 -11.79 32.55
CA GLN A 202 7.83 -12.76 33.24
C GLN A 202 9.17 -12.17 33.70
N GLN A 203 9.54 -10.96 33.25
CA GLN A 203 10.70 -10.25 33.77
C GLN A 203 10.33 -9.59 35.10
N PRO A 204 11.00 -9.90 36.24
CA PRO A 204 10.75 -9.21 37.48
C PRO A 204 11.05 -7.71 37.30
N PRO A 205 10.31 -6.81 37.97
CA PRO A 205 10.61 -5.40 37.94
C PRO A 205 12.07 -5.23 38.41
N ASN A 206 12.86 -4.52 37.58
CA ASN A 206 14.25 -4.20 37.95
C ASN A 206 14.25 -3.51 39.32
N SER A 207 14.81 -4.19 40.29
CA SER A 207 15.10 -3.69 41.64
C SER A 207 16.22 -2.64 41.60
#